data_dc24944357912027d908074c1179a6f6
#
_entry.id   dc24944357912027d908074c1179a6f6
#
_cell.length_a   1.000
_cell.length_b   1.000
_cell.length_c   1.000
_cell.angle_alpha   90.00
_cell.angle_beta   90.00
_cell.angle_gamma   90.00
#
_symmetry.space_group_name_H-M   'P 1'
#
loop_
_entity.id
_entity.type
_entity.pdbx_description
1 polymer ?
#
loop_
_entity_poly.entity_id
_entity_poly.type
_entity_poly.pdbx_seq_one_letter_code
_entity_poly.pdbx_strand_id
1 'polypeptide(L)'
;MGRADALKPSRHKDGHPPLPRAELPVDTVSLARYLIGKILVREMADGVASGRIVETEAYVVGDAAGHAYRGMTPRNRSLFLERGHAYVYLVYGSAYMLNVASEIAGIGAGVLIRALEPRDGIPIMQRNRQIERRRDLARGPGRLTAALRVDRRFDGLDLCREGPLWLGRGDHEPGEIGRSIRIGIARDANRLLRFYLRGSPFVSGSRSLRG
;
A
#
# COMPACT_ATOMS: atom_id res chain seq x y z
N MET A 1 32.74 5.42 30.54
CA MET A 1 31.56 6.32 30.59
C MET A 1 31.22 6.70 29.18
N GLY A 2 30.43 5.87 28.51
CA GLY A 2 29.95 6.07 27.12
C GLY A 2 28.62 6.78 27.15
N ARG A 3 28.53 7.94 26.49
CA ARG A 3 27.31 8.69 26.32
C ARG A 3 26.42 7.89 25.34
N ALA A 4 25.23 7.53 25.80
CA ALA A 4 24.15 7.07 24.94
C ALA A 4 23.73 8.24 24.03
N ASP A 5 23.94 8.08 22.72
CA ASP A 5 23.37 8.95 21.70
C ASP A 5 21.85 8.81 21.75
N ALA A 6 21.21 9.81 22.37
CA ALA A 6 19.77 9.94 22.32
C ALA A 6 19.35 10.20 20.87
N LEU A 7 18.60 9.27 20.28
CA LEU A 7 17.92 9.45 19.01
C LEU A 7 17.13 10.77 19.06
N LYS A 8 17.56 11.75 18.27
CA LYS A 8 16.84 13.01 18.11
C LYS A 8 15.47 12.71 17.55
N PRO A 9 14.38 13.28 18.11
CA PRO A 9 13.06 13.12 17.53
C PRO A 9 13.07 13.70 16.11
N SER A 10 12.57 12.91 15.13
CA SER A 10 12.49 13.33 13.75
C SER A 10 11.60 14.56 13.63
N ARG A 11 12.12 15.60 13.00
CA ARG A 11 11.36 16.84 12.74
C ARG A 11 10.42 16.57 11.56
N HIS A 12 9.22 16.07 11.83
CA HIS A 12 8.15 16.10 10.85
C HIS A 12 7.61 17.53 10.73
N LYS A 13 8.19 18.28 9.80
CA LYS A 13 7.52 19.45 9.24
C LYS A 13 6.63 18.92 8.11
N ASP A 14 5.33 19.16 8.22
CA ASP A 14 4.29 18.94 7.21
C ASP A 14 3.84 17.48 7.11
N GLY A 15 2.96 17.10 8.03
CA GLY A 15 2.83 15.76 8.36
C GLY A 15 1.53 15.10 7.94
N HIS A 16 1.66 13.92 7.47
CA HIS A 16 0.59 12.95 7.44
C HIS A 16 0.73 12.05 8.69
N PRO A 17 0.12 12.40 9.84
CA PRO A 17 0.23 11.60 11.05
C PRO A 17 -0.27 10.18 10.77
N PRO A 18 0.32 9.16 11.41
CA PRO A 18 -0.11 7.79 11.23
C PRO A 18 -1.61 7.61 11.50
N LEU A 19 -2.26 6.79 10.68
CA LEU A 19 -3.64 6.36 10.91
C LEU A 19 -3.68 5.41 12.10
N PRO A 20 -4.44 5.71 13.17
CA PRO A 20 -4.65 4.78 14.26
C PRO A 20 -5.29 3.48 13.75
N ARG A 21 -4.80 2.33 14.21
CA ARG A 21 -5.37 1.02 13.84
C ARG A 21 -6.88 0.93 14.10
N ALA A 22 -7.37 1.57 15.16
CA ALA A 22 -8.79 1.59 15.51
C ALA A 22 -9.68 2.20 14.42
N GLU A 23 -9.15 3.07 13.57
CA GLU A 23 -9.88 3.68 12.45
C GLU A 23 -9.92 2.77 11.20
N LEU A 24 -9.07 1.76 11.12
CA LEU A 24 -9.08 0.84 9.99
C LEU A 24 -10.30 -0.09 10.10
N PRO A 25 -11.13 -0.21 9.06
CA PRO A 25 -12.18 -1.24 9.00
C PRO A 25 -11.61 -2.63 9.20
N VAL A 26 -12.36 -3.51 9.87
CA VAL A 26 -11.92 -4.89 10.10
C VAL A 26 -12.02 -5.72 8.82
N ASP A 27 -13.15 -5.64 8.07
CA ASP A 27 -13.32 -6.44 6.87
C ASP A 27 -12.48 -5.92 5.70
N THR A 28 -11.98 -6.86 4.91
CA THR A 28 -11.05 -6.61 3.79
C THR A 28 -11.61 -5.67 2.73
N VAL A 29 -12.90 -5.76 2.39
CA VAL A 29 -13.52 -4.94 1.32
C VAL A 29 -13.66 -3.50 1.79
N SER A 30 -14.15 -3.30 3.01
CA SER A 30 -14.27 -1.97 3.62
C SER A 30 -12.89 -1.33 3.80
N LEU A 31 -11.87 -2.11 4.22
CA LEU A 31 -10.49 -1.61 4.31
C LEU A 31 -9.96 -1.18 2.94
N ALA A 32 -10.18 -1.98 1.89
CA ALA A 32 -9.72 -1.64 0.54
C ALA A 32 -10.33 -0.32 0.04
N ARG A 33 -11.60 -0.08 0.32
CA ARG A 33 -12.28 1.19 -0.02
C ARG A 33 -11.78 2.35 0.86
N TYR A 34 -11.62 2.11 2.16
CA TYR A 34 -11.18 3.11 3.13
C TYR A 34 -9.76 3.63 2.81
N LEU A 35 -8.89 2.76 2.32
CA LEU A 35 -7.51 3.14 1.96
C LEU A 35 -7.44 4.06 0.74
N ILE A 36 -8.46 4.12 -0.14
CA ILE A 36 -8.50 5.10 -1.22
C ILE A 36 -8.56 6.51 -0.62
N GLY A 37 -7.66 7.37 -1.08
CA GLY A 37 -7.52 8.74 -0.57
C GLY A 37 -6.55 8.89 0.62
N LYS A 38 -6.19 7.81 1.31
CA LYS A 38 -5.17 7.84 2.38
C LYS A 38 -3.78 8.01 1.76
N ILE A 39 -2.82 8.40 2.58
CA ILE A 39 -1.45 8.65 2.15
C ILE A 39 -0.55 7.49 2.57
N LEU A 40 0.25 7.01 1.66
CA LEU A 40 1.38 6.13 2.00
C LEU A 40 2.64 6.99 2.07
N VAL A 41 3.30 6.98 3.23
CA VAL A 41 4.49 7.78 3.52
C VAL A 41 5.70 6.89 3.70
N ARG A 42 6.81 7.28 3.11
CA ARG A 42 8.10 6.58 3.18
C ARG A 42 9.21 7.54 3.57
N GLU A 43 9.81 7.33 4.74
CA GLU A 43 10.99 8.05 5.20
C GLU A 43 12.26 7.32 4.75
N MET A 44 13.13 8.01 4.05
CA MET A 44 14.40 7.49 3.53
C MET A 44 15.56 8.40 3.98
N ALA A 45 16.77 7.90 3.88
CA ALA A 45 17.96 8.70 4.26
C ALA A 45 18.09 10.01 3.46
N ASP A 46 17.59 10.03 2.23
CA ASP A 46 17.61 11.17 1.32
C ASP A 46 16.32 12.00 1.32
N GLY A 47 15.42 11.77 2.29
CA GLY A 47 14.21 12.55 2.52
C GLY A 47 12.94 11.70 2.61
N VAL A 48 11.80 12.38 2.66
CA VAL A 48 10.47 11.76 2.71
C VAL A 48 9.85 11.76 1.31
N ALA A 49 9.23 10.65 0.94
CA ALA A 49 8.38 10.55 -0.23
C ALA A 49 7.00 10.04 0.17
N SER A 50 5.96 10.61 -0.43
CA SER A 50 4.58 10.23 -0.13
C SER A 50 3.70 10.18 -1.39
N GLY A 51 2.60 9.45 -1.31
CA GLY A 51 1.62 9.41 -2.37
C GLY A 51 0.23 9.05 -1.85
N ARG A 52 -0.80 9.68 -2.47
CA ARG A 52 -2.19 9.35 -2.21
C ARG A 52 -2.54 8.01 -2.86
N ILE A 53 -3.08 7.08 -2.09
CA ILE A 53 -3.55 5.79 -2.59
C ILE A 53 -4.77 6.05 -3.50
N VAL A 54 -4.66 5.65 -4.76
CA VAL A 54 -5.72 5.85 -5.77
C VAL A 54 -6.25 4.53 -6.32
N GLU A 55 -5.66 3.40 -5.94
CA GLU A 55 -6.08 2.08 -6.41
C GLU A 55 -5.67 0.98 -5.42
N THR A 56 -6.60 0.08 -5.13
CA THR A 56 -6.42 -1.09 -4.26
C THR A 56 -7.08 -2.32 -4.84
N GLU A 57 -6.65 -3.51 -4.38
CA GLU A 57 -7.38 -4.77 -4.61
C GLU A 57 -7.55 -5.52 -3.29
N ALA A 58 -8.79 -5.96 -3.03
CA ALA A 58 -9.11 -6.80 -1.89
C ALA A 58 -8.87 -8.28 -2.21
N TYR A 59 -8.20 -8.99 -1.29
CA TYR A 59 -8.01 -10.44 -1.29
C TYR A 59 -8.62 -10.96 0.01
N VAL A 60 -9.90 -11.30 -0.06
CA VAL A 60 -10.73 -11.61 1.10
C VAL A 60 -10.50 -13.04 1.62
N VAL A 61 -11.02 -13.35 2.79
CA VAL A 61 -11.01 -14.70 3.36
C VAL A 61 -11.67 -15.69 2.37
N GLY A 62 -11.01 -16.82 2.12
CA GLY A 62 -11.48 -17.85 1.18
C GLY A 62 -11.30 -17.52 -0.30
N ASP A 63 -10.62 -16.42 -0.64
CA ASP A 63 -10.34 -16.04 -2.03
C ASP A 63 -9.25 -16.93 -2.64
N ALA A 64 -9.61 -17.69 -3.68
CA ALA A 64 -8.68 -18.62 -4.33
C ALA A 64 -7.50 -17.94 -5.05
N ALA A 65 -7.58 -16.61 -5.30
CA ALA A 65 -6.48 -15.81 -5.81
C ALA A 65 -5.58 -15.26 -4.68
N GLY A 66 -6.04 -15.32 -3.42
CA GLY A 66 -5.32 -14.80 -2.25
C GLY A 66 -4.20 -15.73 -1.78
N HIS A 67 -3.10 -15.17 -1.33
CA HIS A 67 -1.97 -15.94 -0.80
C HIS A 67 -2.30 -16.69 0.51
N ALA A 68 -3.34 -16.28 1.23
CA ALA A 68 -3.80 -16.93 2.44
C ALA A 68 -4.78 -18.08 2.20
N TYR A 69 -5.22 -18.34 0.96
CA TYR A 69 -6.23 -19.34 0.62
C TYR A 69 -5.93 -20.73 1.16
N ARG A 70 -4.66 -21.13 1.11
CA ARG A 70 -4.20 -22.47 1.60
C ARG A 70 -3.73 -22.44 3.06
N GLY A 71 -4.05 -21.40 3.81
CA GLY A 71 -3.62 -21.23 5.19
C GLY A 71 -2.28 -20.51 5.34
N MET A 72 -1.81 -20.46 6.58
CA MET A 72 -0.58 -19.77 6.97
C MET A 72 0.66 -20.58 6.58
N THR A 73 1.65 -19.87 6.07
CA THR A 73 2.99 -20.40 5.77
C THR A 73 4.05 -19.40 6.25
N PRO A 74 5.32 -19.78 6.38
CA PRO A 74 6.39 -18.83 6.72
C PRO A 74 6.47 -17.63 5.75
N ARG A 75 6.06 -17.83 4.49
CA ARG A 75 6.09 -16.79 3.45
C ARG A 75 5.00 -15.73 3.61
N ASN A 76 3.79 -16.13 4.00
CA ASN A 76 2.61 -15.26 4.04
C ASN A 76 2.13 -14.93 5.47
N ARG A 77 2.91 -15.29 6.50
CA ARG A 77 2.52 -15.12 7.92
C ARG A 77 2.09 -13.69 8.25
N SER A 78 2.65 -12.69 7.58
CA SER A 78 2.32 -11.28 7.81
C SER A 78 0.89 -10.91 7.41
N LEU A 79 0.23 -11.69 6.51
CA LEU A 79 -1.21 -11.56 6.23
C LEU A 79 -2.11 -11.99 7.38
N PHE A 80 -1.58 -12.74 8.35
CA PHE A 80 -2.31 -13.24 9.52
C PHE A 80 -2.05 -12.38 10.77
N LEU A 81 -1.27 -11.31 10.63
CA LEU A 81 -1.16 -10.28 11.66
C LEU A 81 -2.44 -9.45 11.70
N GLU A 82 -2.62 -8.70 12.77
CA GLU A 82 -3.74 -7.77 12.87
C GLU A 82 -3.71 -6.74 11.73
N ARG A 83 -4.89 -6.28 11.31
CA ARG A 83 -5.04 -5.26 10.25
C ARG A 83 -4.07 -4.09 10.42
N GLY A 84 -3.58 -3.57 9.31
CA GLY A 84 -2.63 -2.47 9.31
C GLY A 84 -1.15 -2.89 9.31
N HIS A 85 -0.83 -4.19 9.36
CA HIS A 85 0.54 -4.65 9.11
C HIS A 85 0.82 -4.81 7.62
N ALA A 86 2.05 -4.52 7.22
CA ALA A 86 2.50 -4.73 5.86
C ALA A 86 2.72 -6.22 5.56
N TYR A 87 2.26 -6.67 4.41
CA TYR A 87 2.70 -7.91 3.79
C TYR A 87 3.41 -7.59 2.49
N VAL A 88 4.71 -7.88 2.42
CA VAL A 88 5.54 -7.58 1.26
C VAL A 88 6.12 -8.86 0.69
N TYR A 89 5.92 -9.09 -0.61
CA TYR A 89 6.47 -10.26 -1.30
C TYR A 89 7.05 -9.89 -2.67
N LEU A 90 8.00 -10.69 -3.12
CA LEU A 90 8.61 -10.58 -4.45
C LEU A 90 7.79 -11.38 -5.47
N VAL A 91 7.50 -10.75 -6.61
CA VAL A 91 6.81 -11.34 -7.76
C VAL A 91 7.74 -11.38 -8.97
N TYR A 92 7.74 -12.49 -9.71
CA TYR A 92 8.56 -12.68 -10.92
C TYR A 92 10.06 -12.34 -10.76
N GLY A 93 10.58 -12.45 -9.55
CA GLY A 93 11.98 -12.15 -9.25
C GLY A 93 12.42 -10.69 -9.39
N SER A 94 11.51 -9.77 -9.74
CA SER A 94 11.88 -8.41 -10.14
C SER A 94 11.10 -7.28 -9.45
N ALA A 95 9.92 -7.55 -8.91
CA ALA A 95 9.06 -6.52 -8.33
C ALA A 95 8.48 -6.94 -6.98
N TYR A 96 8.50 -6.02 -6.01
CA TYR A 96 7.82 -6.21 -4.75
C TYR A 96 6.37 -5.77 -4.84
N MET A 97 5.50 -6.41 -4.04
CA MET A 97 4.10 -6.08 -3.87
C MET A 97 3.85 -5.72 -2.41
N LEU A 98 3.27 -4.56 -2.15
CA LEU A 98 2.92 -4.09 -0.81
C LEU A 98 1.43 -4.28 -0.57
N ASN A 99 1.11 -5.07 0.45
CA ASN A 99 -0.26 -5.26 0.93
C ASN A 99 -0.38 -4.78 2.37
N VAL A 100 -1.59 -4.44 2.76
CA VAL A 100 -2.00 -4.19 4.15
C VAL A 100 -2.81 -5.39 4.62
N ALA A 101 -2.37 -6.08 5.68
CA ALA A 101 -3.15 -7.12 6.31
C ALA A 101 -4.50 -6.54 6.77
N SER A 102 -5.55 -7.31 6.60
CA SER A 102 -6.91 -6.97 7.04
C SER A 102 -7.39 -7.99 8.07
N GLU A 103 -8.61 -7.86 8.53
CA GLU A 103 -9.24 -8.73 9.53
C GLU A 103 -8.55 -8.66 10.92
N ILE A 104 -9.01 -9.49 11.83
CA ILE A 104 -8.39 -9.70 13.14
C ILE A 104 -7.18 -10.62 13.03
N ALA A 105 -6.29 -10.58 14.00
CA ALA A 105 -5.12 -11.45 14.04
C ALA A 105 -5.55 -12.95 13.97
N GLY A 106 -4.79 -13.72 13.19
CA GLY A 106 -5.05 -15.14 12.94
C GLY A 106 -5.90 -15.42 11.70
N ILE A 107 -6.54 -14.40 11.10
CA ILE A 107 -7.32 -14.53 9.86
C ILE A 107 -6.53 -13.91 8.69
N GLY A 108 -6.19 -14.77 7.72
CA GLY A 108 -5.36 -14.35 6.59
C GLY A 108 -6.17 -13.73 5.46
N ALA A 109 -6.04 -12.41 5.30
CA ALA A 109 -6.59 -11.64 4.20
C ALA A 109 -5.81 -10.32 4.07
N GLY A 110 -5.98 -9.59 2.96
CA GLY A 110 -5.26 -8.34 2.80
C GLY A 110 -5.67 -7.51 1.58
N VAL A 111 -5.16 -6.30 1.58
CA VAL A 111 -5.41 -5.30 0.54
C VAL A 111 -4.11 -4.96 -0.16
N LEU A 112 -4.00 -5.26 -1.45
CA LEU A 112 -2.88 -4.84 -2.29
C LEU A 112 -3.02 -3.34 -2.61
N ILE A 113 -2.01 -2.55 -2.30
CA ILE A 113 -1.89 -1.16 -2.79
C ILE A 113 -1.36 -1.22 -4.21
N ARG A 114 -2.14 -0.72 -5.18
CA ARG A 114 -1.80 -0.86 -6.59
C ARG A 114 -1.20 0.38 -7.23
N ALA A 115 -1.67 1.56 -6.85
CA ALA A 115 -1.17 2.79 -7.43
C ALA A 115 -1.29 3.96 -6.46
N LEU A 116 -0.34 4.89 -6.60
CA LEU A 116 -0.30 6.14 -5.87
C LEU A 116 -0.30 7.33 -6.84
N GLU A 117 -0.94 8.40 -6.44
CA GLU A 117 -0.68 9.74 -6.94
C GLU A 117 0.49 10.34 -6.14
N PRO A 118 1.67 10.54 -6.72
CA PRO A 118 2.82 11.11 -6.00
C PRO A 118 2.51 12.49 -5.42
N ARG A 119 2.89 12.73 -4.15
CA ARG A 119 2.69 13.99 -3.42
C ARG A 119 4.03 14.62 -3.10
N ASP A 120 4.72 14.13 -2.08
CA ASP A 120 5.99 14.65 -1.63
C ASP A 120 7.14 13.79 -2.15
N GLY A 121 8.37 14.34 -2.19
CA GLY A 121 9.55 13.62 -2.60
C GLY A 121 9.53 13.13 -4.06
N ILE A 122 8.83 13.84 -4.96
CA ILE A 122 8.78 13.49 -6.39
C ILE A 122 10.18 13.32 -6.99
N PRO A 123 11.17 14.21 -6.73
CA PRO A 123 12.53 14.01 -7.24
C PRO A 123 13.19 12.71 -6.72
N ILE A 124 12.88 12.30 -5.49
CA ILE A 124 13.37 11.02 -4.93
C ILE A 124 12.77 9.86 -5.73
N MET A 125 11.45 9.87 -5.97
CA MET A 125 10.78 8.83 -6.76
C MET A 125 11.32 8.78 -8.20
N GLN A 126 11.59 9.92 -8.82
CA GLN A 126 12.18 10.02 -10.16
C GLN A 126 13.55 9.35 -10.22
N ARG A 127 14.44 9.65 -9.27
CA ARG A 127 15.75 8.98 -9.15
C ARG A 127 15.60 7.47 -8.95
N ASN A 128 14.70 7.04 -8.06
CA ASN A 128 14.50 5.62 -7.78
C ASN A 128 13.97 4.84 -8.97
N ARG A 129 13.16 5.49 -9.80
CA ARG A 129 12.52 4.90 -10.97
C ARG A 129 13.27 5.13 -12.27
N GLN A 130 14.19 6.09 -12.31
CA GLN A 130 14.82 6.61 -13.53
C GLN A 130 13.77 7.04 -14.59
N ILE A 131 12.73 7.73 -14.14
CA ILE A 131 11.60 8.18 -14.94
C ILE A 131 11.22 9.58 -14.50
N GLU A 132 11.18 10.53 -15.46
CA GLU A 132 10.83 11.94 -15.20
C GLU A 132 9.31 12.16 -15.07
N ARG A 133 8.52 11.40 -15.82
CA ARG A 133 7.10 11.63 -15.92
C ARG A 133 6.39 11.25 -14.61
N ARG A 134 5.93 12.26 -13.85
CA ARG A 134 5.24 12.09 -12.54
C ARG A 134 4.15 11.02 -12.56
N ARG A 135 3.32 11.01 -13.64
CA ARG A 135 2.23 10.05 -13.78
C ARG A 135 2.66 8.59 -13.74
N ASP A 136 3.87 8.28 -14.22
CA ASP A 136 4.32 6.90 -14.39
C ASP A 136 5.20 6.41 -13.22
N LEU A 137 5.46 7.25 -12.22
CA LEU A 137 6.32 6.94 -11.08
C LEU A 137 5.77 5.79 -10.23
N ALA A 138 4.48 5.86 -9.85
CA ALA A 138 3.86 4.92 -8.91
C ALA A 138 2.53 4.33 -9.43
N ARG A 139 2.33 4.30 -10.74
CA ARG A 139 1.13 3.82 -11.41
C ARG A 139 1.21 2.32 -11.70
N GLY A 140 1.08 1.52 -10.66
CA GLY A 140 1.14 0.06 -10.66
C GLY A 140 1.89 -0.47 -9.44
N PRO A 141 1.56 -1.69 -8.92
CA PRO A 141 2.03 -2.16 -7.63
C PRO A 141 3.56 -2.30 -7.56
N GLY A 142 4.21 -2.87 -8.57
CA GLY A 142 5.68 -2.94 -8.62
C GLY A 142 6.33 -1.56 -8.85
N ARG A 143 5.63 -0.64 -9.54
CA ARG A 143 6.14 0.72 -9.75
C ARG A 143 6.16 1.52 -8.46
N LEU A 144 5.10 1.44 -7.67
CA LEU A 144 5.05 2.15 -6.39
C LEU A 144 6.09 1.64 -5.40
N THR A 145 6.29 0.32 -5.31
CA THR A 145 7.32 -0.23 -4.42
C THR A 145 8.73 0.18 -4.84
N ALA A 146 9.01 0.20 -6.14
CA ALA A 146 10.28 0.70 -6.66
C ALA A 146 10.44 2.21 -6.40
N ALA A 147 9.39 3.03 -6.62
CA ALA A 147 9.43 4.47 -6.36
C ALA A 147 9.73 4.79 -4.90
N LEU A 148 9.20 4.01 -3.96
CA LEU A 148 9.34 4.18 -2.52
C LEU A 148 10.46 3.31 -1.90
N ARG A 149 11.22 2.56 -2.70
CA ARG A 149 12.23 1.58 -2.22
C ARG A 149 11.67 0.64 -1.15
N VAL A 150 10.45 0.14 -1.38
CA VAL A 150 9.83 -0.86 -0.51
C VAL A 150 10.25 -2.25 -0.97
N ASP A 151 10.80 -3.03 -0.06
CA ASP A 151 11.27 -4.39 -0.29
C ASP A 151 10.89 -5.32 0.88
N ARG A 152 11.46 -6.53 0.91
CA ARG A 152 11.14 -7.56 1.90
C ARG A 152 11.41 -7.13 3.36
N ARG A 153 12.26 -6.15 3.61
CA ARG A 153 12.56 -5.64 4.96
C ARG A 153 11.36 -5.00 5.63
N PHE A 154 10.35 -4.60 4.85
CA PHE A 154 9.09 -4.02 5.33
C PHE A 154 8.00 -5.05 5.62
N ASP A 155 8.25 -6.36 5.35
CA ASP A 155 7.28 -7.41 5.64
C ASP A 155 7.03 -7.54 7.16
N GLY A 156 5.77 -7.45 7.58
CA GLY A 156 5.37 -7.47 8.98
C GLY A 156 5.44 -6.12 9.70
N LEU A 157 5.86 -5.03 9.03
CA LEU A 157 5.90 -3.70 9.63
C LEU A 157 4.51 -3.22 10.02
N ASP A 158 4.37 -2.61 11.19
CA ASP A 158 3.15 -1.92 11.62
C ASP A 158 3.03 -0.56 10.91
N LEU A 159 2.09 -0.47 9.96
CA LEU A 159 1.84 0.74 9.17
C LEU A 159 0.95 1.77 9.90
N CYS A 160 0.46 1.45 11.08
CA CYS A 160 -0.35 2.35 11.91
C CYS A 160 0.49 3.16 12.91
N ARG A 161 1.80 3.10 12.79
CA ARG A 161 2.77 3.81 13.63
C ARG A 161 3.75 4.58 12.78
N GLU A 162 4.26 5.65 13.34
CA GLU A 162 5.39 6.38 12.77
C GLU A 162 6.61 5.46 12.64
N GLY A 163 7.28 5.53 11.50
CA GLY A 163 8.39 4.66 11.21
C GLY A 163 8.91 4.86 9.79
N PRO A 164 9.69 3.92 9.26
CA PRO A 164 10.24 4.07 7.92
C PRO A 164 9.19 3.99 6.81
N LEU A 165 8.00 3.45 7.08
CA LEU A 165 6.86 3.37 6.16
C LEU A 165 5.57 3.35 6.99
N TRP A 166 4.58 4.19 6.66
CA TRP A 166 3.31 4.20 7.37
C TRP A 166 2.15 4.69 6.50
N LEU A 167 0.93 4.40 6.96
CA LEU A 167 -0.32 4.95 6.42
C LEU A 167 -0.64 6.26 7.14
N GLY A 168 -0.79 7.34 6.39
CA GLY A 168 -1.18 8.66 6.89
C GLY A 168 -2.61 9.02 6.52
N ARG A 169 -3.17 10.01 7.22
CA ARG A 169 -4.46 10.58 6.86
C ARG A 169 -4.39 11.26 5.49
N GLY A 170 -5.47 11.17 4.73
CA GLY A 170 -5.64 11.97 3.52
C GLY A 170 -6.13 13.39 3.86
N ASP A 171 -5.83 14.33 2.98
CA ASP A 171 -6.18 15.75 3.17
C ASP A 171 -7.67 16.03 2.94
N HIS A 172 -8.33 15.21 2.13
CA HIS A 172 -9.72 15.39 1.69
C HIS A 172 -10.45 14.05 1.52
N GLU A 173 -11.76 14.10 1.48
CA GLU A 173 -12.58 12.97 1.05
C GLU A 173 -12.13 12.48 -0.34
N PRO A 174 -12.05 11.16 -0.55
CA PRO A 174 -11.42 10.59 -1.75
C PRO A 174 -12.13 10.95 -3.06
N GLY A 175 -13.40 11.31 -3.03
CA GLY A 175 -14.25 11.45 -4.20
C GLY A 175 -14.91 10.12 -4.58
N GLU A 176 -15.43 10.01 -5.82
CA GLU A 176 -16.15 8.81 -6.26
C GLU A 176 -15.21 7.62 -6.43
N ILE A 177 -15.55 6.49 -5.77
CA ILE A 177 -14.79 5.24 -5.85
C ILE A 177 -15.47 4.30 -6.84
N GLY A 178 -14.77 4.00 -7.93
CA GLY A 178 -15.14 2.96 -8.88
C GLY A 178 -14.74 1.57 -8.41
N ARG A 179 -15.37 0.54 -8.96
CA ARG A 179 -15.00 -0.86 -8.75
C ARG A 179 -14.95 -1.63 -10.07
N SER A 180 -14.07 -2.61 -10.14
CA SER A 180 -13.96 -3.52 -11.29
C SER A 180 -13.40 -4.87 -10.87
N ILE A 181 -13.20 -5.75 -11.85
CA ILE A 181 -12.42 -6.96 -11.67
C ILE A 181 -10.95 -6.61 -11.37
N ARG A 182 -10.25 -7.52 -10.66
CA ARG A 182 -8.82 -7.42 -10.34
C ARG A 182 -7.96 -7.69 -11.57
N ILE A 183 -6.73 -7.20 -11.55
CA ILE A 183 -5.82 -7.28 -12.70
C ILE A 183 -4.77 -8.36 -12.49
N GLY A 184 -4.59 -9.20 -13.51
CA GLY A 184 -3.48 -10.17 -13.55
C GLY A 184 -3.68 -11.40 -12.67
N ILE A 185 -4.93 -11.77 -12.36
CA ILE A 185 -5.29 -12.99 -11.63
C ILE A 185 -6.12 -13.93 -12.52
N ALA A 186 -5.98 -15.24 -12.29
CA ALA A 186 -6.70 -16.27 -13.03
C ALA A 186 -7.83 -16.95 -12.22
N ARG A 187 -7.70 -16.95 -10.89
CA ARG A 187 -8.72 -17.53 -9.98
C ARG A 187 -9.60 -16.43 -9.44
N ASP A 188 -10.88 -16.72 -9.20
CA ASP A 188 -11.86 -15.73 -8.71
C ASP A 188 -11.81 -14.39 -9.48
N ALA A 189 -11.45 -14.46 -10.77
CA ALA A 189 -11.15 -13.30 -11.62
C ALA A 189 -12.35 -12.37 -11.85
N ASN A 190 -13.57 -12.91 -11.81
CA ASN A 190 -14.80 -12.15 -12.09
C ASN A 190 -15.31 -11.34 -10.88
N ARG A 191 -14.68 -11.47 -9.71
CA ARG A 191 -15.10 -10.73 -8.51
C ARG A 191 -14.69 -9.26 -8.63
N LEU A 192 -15.63 -8.34 -8.35
CA LEU A 192 -15.40 -6.89 -8.39
C LEU A 192 -14.70 -6.40 -7.11
N LEU A 193 -13.47 -6.82 -6.91
CA LEU A 193 -12.67 -6.57 -5.71
C LEU A 193 -11.48 -5.61 -5.94
N ARG A 194 -11.47 -4.91 -7.06
CA ARG A 194 -10.57 -3.78 -7.32
C ARG A 194 -11.33 -2.47 -7.15
N PHE A 195 -10.76 -1.56 -6.38
CA PHE A 195 -11.31 -0.23 -6.07
C PHE A 195 -10.35 0.84 -6.56
N TYR A 196 -10.88 1.93 -7.10
CA TYR A 196 -10.05 3.01 -7.63
C TYR A 196 -10.77 4.35 -7.58
N LEU A 197 -10.00 5.43 -7.51
CA LEU A 197 -10.51 6.79 -7.59
C LEU A 197 -10.91 7.10 -9.04
N ARG A 198 -12.22 7.32 -9.30
CA ARG A 198 -12.70 7.67 -10.63
C ARG A 198 -12.05 8.96 -11.14
N GLY A 199 -11.79 9.02 -12.42
CA GLY A 199 -11.17 10.19 -13.07
C GLY A 199 -9.69 10.40 -12.76
N SER A 200 -9.08 9.66 -11.83
CA SER A 200 -7.67 9.84 -11.52
C SER A 200 -6.77 9.33 -12.66
N PRO A 201 -5.85 10.18 -13.19
CA PRO A 201 -4.91 9.76 -14.22
C PRO A 201 -3.85 8.77 -13.72
N PHE A 202 -3.74 8.58 -12.40
CA PHE A 202 -2.75 7.73 -11.75
C PHE A 202 -3.22 6.28 -11.55
N VAL A 203 -4.48 5.97 -11.83
CA VAL A 203 -5.00 4.59 -11.79
C VAL A 203 -4.33 3.73 -12.84
N SER A 204 -3.93 2.51 -12.47
CA SER A 204 -3.22 1.56 -13.35
C SER A 204 -4.16 0.86 -14.35
N GLY A 205 -3.58 0.10 -15.29
CA GLY A 205 -4.35 -0.64 -16.30
C GLY A 205 -4.78 0.21 -17.51
N SER A 206 -5.55 -0.40 -18.41
CA SER A 206 -6.08 0.22 -19.63
C SER A 206 -7.19 1.24 -19.32
N ARG A 207 -7.51 2.10 -20.29
CA ARG A 207 -8.64 3.05 -20.15
C ARG A 207 -9.97 2.34 -19.92
N SER A 208 -10.20 1.21 -20.58
CA SER A 208 -11.42 0.39 -20.43
C SER A 208 -11.66 -0.15 -19.01
N LEU A 209 -10.61 -0.25 -18.20
CA LEU A 209 -10.69 -0.71 -16.80
C LEU A 209 -10.88 0.43 -15.79
N ARG A 210 -11.09 1.66 -16.24
CA ARG A 210 -11.19 2.83 -15.36
C ARG A 210 -12.59 3.45 -15.31
N GLY A 211 -13.51 2.90 -16.12
CA GLY A 211 -14.92 3.32 -16.19
C GLY A 211 -15.08 4.74 -16.69
#